data_1c889f4cb9fc1188d20e6a526c13b40b
#
_entry.id   1c889f4cb9fc1188d20e6a526c13b40b
#
_cell.length_a   1.000
_cell.length_b   1.000
_cell.length_c   1.000
_cell.angle_alpha   90.00
_cell.angle_beta   90.00
_cell.angle_gamma   90.00
#
_symmetry.space_group_name_H-M   'P 1'
#
loop_
_entity.id
_entity.type
_entity.pdbx_description
1 polymer ?
#
loop_
_entity_poly.entity_id
_entity_poly.type
_entity_poly.pdbx_seq_one_letter_code
_entity_poly.pdbx_strand_id
1 'polypeptide(L)'
;MLYCLSSRKLEIKMYKFKTKPYEHQKDALKKCWDKESFAIFAEMGTGKTKIALDNACILYNRGKIDRLLVVAPKGAYMTWVEQEISAHIPDYIEKEVLAWKLSTSQKYKEQLKLIRSVNDFRLKIFVMNVEALST
;
A
#
# COMPACT_ATOMS: atom_id res chain seq x y z
N MET A 1 23.11 4.50 -15.70
CA MET A 1 21.75 4.94 -16.09
C MET A 1 20.94 3.87 -16.83
N LEU A 2 21.47 3.26 -17.88
CA LEU A 2 20.84 2.13 -18.59
C LEU A 2 20.60 0.90 -17.69
N TYR A 3 21.48 0.65 -16.75
CA TYR A 3 21.40 -0.45 -15.79
C TYR A 3 20.20 -0.33 -14.84
N CYS A 4 19.89 0.88 -14.39
CA CYS A 4 18.73 1.14 -13.53
C CYS A 4 17.39 0.93 -14.24
N LEU A 5 17.29 1.24 -15.52
CA LEU A 5 16.07 1.07 -16.32
C LEU A 5 15.77 -0.41 -16.59
N SER A 6 16.78 -1.25 -16.81
CA SER A 6 16.59 -2.69 -17.00
C SER A 6 16.20 -3.38 -15.70
N SER A 7 16.78 -3.01 -14.57
CA SER A 7 16.40 -3.56 -13.26
C SER A 7 14.98 -3.16 -12.86
N ARG A 8 14.54 -1.93 -13.16
CA ARG A 8 13.16 -1.47 -12.93
C ARG A 8 12.13 -2.32 -13.67
N LYS A 9 12.37 -2.61 -14.95
CA LYS A 9 11.48 -3.47 -15.74
C LYS A 9 11.44 -4.90 -15.20
N LEU A 10 12.57 -5.39 -14.74
CA LEU A 10 12.71 -6.75 -14.21
C LEU A 10 11.89 -6.91 -12.92
N GLU A 11 11.98 -5.95 -12.01
CA GLU A 11 11.26 -5.99 -10.73
C GLU A 11 9.74 -6.02 -10.90
N ILE A 12 9.20 -5.18 -11.79
CA ILE A 12 7.78 -5.17 -12.09
C ILE A 12 7.36 -6.49 -12.76
N LYS A 13 8.19 -7.06 -13.63
CA LYS A 13 7.93 -8.36 -14.24
C LYS A 13 7.96 -9.52 -13.25
N MET A 14 8.79 -9.45 -12.23
CA MET A 14 8.91 -10.48 -11.20
C MET A 14 7.81 -10.40 -10.14
N TYR A 15 7.16 -9.25 -10.00
CA TYR A 15 6.06 -9.09 -9.07
C TYR A 15 4.80 -9.83 -9.57
N LYS A 16 4.27 -10.71 -8.74
CA LYS A 16 3.05 -11.47 -9.06
C LYS A 16 1.83 -10.70 -8.59
N PHE A 17 1.17 -10.04 -9.54
CA PHE A 17 -0.06 -9.31 -9.27
C PHE A 17 -1.20 -10.25 -8.86
N LYS A 18 -1.97 -9.87 -7.84
CA LYS A 18 -3.19 -10.57 -7.48
C LYS A 18 -4.28 -10.41 -8.55
N THR A 19 -4.42 -9.20 -9.07
CA THR A 19 -5.34 -8.87 -10.17
C THR A 19 -4.52 -8.35 -11.35
N LYS A 20 -4.91 -8.74 -12.56
CA LYS A 20 -4.19 -8.32 -13.77
C LYS A 20 -4.32 -6.81 -13.97
N PRO A 21 -3.19 -6.07 -13.99
CA PRO A 21 -3.25 -4.63 -14.22
C PRO A 21 -3.53 -4.30 -15.67
N TYR A 22 -4.24 -3.19 -15.91
CA TYR A 22 -4.38 -2.60 -17.24
C TYR A 22 -3.05 -1.99 -17.70
N GLU A 23 -2.89 -1.75 -18.98
CA GLU A 23 -1.64 -1.20 -19.54
C GLU A 23 -1.29 0.18 -18.93
N HIS A 24 -2.29 1.08 -18.79
CA HIS A 24 -2.05 2.38 -18.15
C HIS A 24 -1.60 2.26 -16.69
N GLN A 25 -2.08 1.25 -15.96
CA GLN A 25 -1.64 0.99 -14.59
C GLN A 25 -0.20 0.51 -14.55
N LYS A 26 0.19 -0.37 -15.47
CA LYS A 26 1.59 -0.81 -15.60
C LYS A 26 2.52 0.34 -15.96
N ASP A 27 2.11 1.22 -16.86
CA ASP A 27 2.90 2.39 -17.27
C ASP A 27 3.08 3.38 -16.11
N ALA A 28 2.02 3.64 -15.36
CA ALA A 28 2.10 4.47 -14.15
C ALA A 28 3.04 3.85 -13.13
N LEU A 29 2.93 2.54 -12.88
CA LEU A 29 3.76 1.82 -11.93
C LEU A 29 5.24 1.85 -12.32
N LYS A 30 5.57 1.67 -13.60
CA LYS A 30 6.95 1.80 -14.10
C LYS A 30 7.56 3.17 -13.85
N LYS A 31 6.72 4.21 -13.83
CA LYS A 31 7.17 5.59 -13.60
C LYS A 31 7.34 5.93 -12.13
N CYS A 32 6.55 5.32 -11.24
CA CYS A 32 6.48 5.78 -9.84
C CYS A 32 7.11 4.82 -8.82
N TRP A 33 7.29 3.54 -9.10
CA TRP A 33 7.57 2.52 -8.10
C TRP A 33 8.85 2.76 -7.26
N ASP A 34 9.84 3.41 -7.82
CA ASP A 34 11.12 3.69 -7.16
C ASP A 34 11.31 5.18 -6.80
N LYS A 35 10.28 5.98 -7.00
CA LYS A 35 10.34 7.41 -6.68
C LYS A 35 10.07 7.66 -5.21
N GLU A 36 10.84 8.54 -4.61
CA GLU A 36 10.65 8.99 -3.23
C GLU A 36 9.30 9.70 -3.03
N SER A 37 8.90 10.48 -4.02
CA SER A 37 7.61 11.17 -4.04
C SER A 37 7.04 11.14 -5.45
N PHE A 38 5.75 10.84 -5.55
CA PHE A 38 5.07 10.78 -6.84
C PHE A 38 3.58 11.11 -6.69
N ALA A 39 3.04 11.88 -7.63
CA ALA A 39 1.63 12.20 -7.71
C ALA A 39 1.00 11.53 -8.92
N ILE A 40 -0.12 10.84 -8.72
CA ILE A 40 -0.88 10.19 -9.79
C ILE A 40 -2.16 11.00 -10.02
N PHE A 41 -2.22 11.70 -11.14
CA PHE A 41 -3.39 12.41 -11.59
C PHE A 41 -4.09 11.57 -12.66
N ALA A 42 -5.23 11.01 -12.32
CA ALA A 42 -6.02 10.17 -13.20
C ALA A 42 -7.51 10.36 -12.90
N GLU A 43 -8.33 10.10 -13.88
CA GLU A 43 -9.79 10.19 -13.72
C GLU A 43 -10.32 9.17 -12.70
N MET A 44 -11.52 9.40 -12.21
CA MET A 44 -12.21 8.47 -11.31
C MET A 44 -12.42 7.13 -12.02
N GLY A 45 -12.30 6.02 -11.28
CA GLY A 45 -12.51 4.69 -11.82
C GLY A 45 -11.35 4.11 -12.65
N THR A 46 -10.19 4.78 -12.69
CA THR A 46 -9.00 4.29 -13.42
C THR A 46 -8.11 3.34 -12.61
N GLY A 47 -8.48 3.06 -11.36
CA GLY A 47 -7.75 2.10 -10.52
C GLY A 47 -6.48 2.67 -9.87
N LYS A 48 -6.51 3.93 -9.42
CA LYS A 48 -5.38 4.56 -8.71
C LYS A 48 -4.99 3.80 -7.44
N THR A 49 -5.96 3.29 -6.71
CA THR A 49 -5.75 2.51 -5.48
C THR A 49 -4.92 1.25 -5.74
N LYS A 50 -5.23 0.54 -6.82
CA LYS A 50 -4.45 -0.62 -7.23
C LYS A 50 -3.00 -0.27 -7.52
N ILE A 51 -2.75 0.83 -8.24
CA ILE A 51 -1.40 1.28 -8.55
C ILE A 51 -0.62 1.55 -7.25
N ALA A 52 -1.23 2.23 -6.28
CA ALA A 52 -0.62 2.54 -5.00
C ALA A 52 -0.30 1.27 -4.19
N LEU A 53 -1.23 0.33 -4.13
CA LEU A 53 -1.05 -0.93 -3.40
C LEU A 53 0.00 -1.83 -4.07
N ASP A 54 -0.02 -1.96 -5.39
CA ASP A 54 0.99 -2.72 -6.13
C ASP A 54 2.39 -2.11 -5.94
N ASN A 55 2.50 -0.79 -5.96
CA ASN A 55 3.76 -0.10 -5.67
C ASN A 55 4.27 -0.41 -4.26
N ALA A 56 3.40 -0.33 -3.26
CA ALA A 56 3.76 -0.67 -1.88
C ALA A 56 4.24 -2.12 -1.75
N CYS A 57 3.58 -3.05 -2.42
CA CYS A 57 3.95 -4.46 -2.41
C CYS A 57 5.30 -4.72 -3.09
N ILE A 58 5.60 -4.06 -4.19
CA ILE A 58 6.90 -4.15 -4.86
C ILE A 58 8.00 -3.62 -3.93
N LEU A 59 7.80 -2.48 -3.29
CA LEU A 59 8.75 -1.91 -2.33
C LEU A 59 8.95 -2.82 -1.11
N TYR A 60 7.89 -3.43 -0.62
CA TYR A 60 7.96 -4.40 0.47
C TYR A 60 8.78 -5.64 0.06
N ASN A 61 8.50 -6.22 -1.11
CA ASN A 61 9.24 -7.38 -1.60
C ASN A 61 10.74 -7.10 -1.78
N ARG A 62 11.10 -5.86 -2.04
CA ARG A 62 12.50 -5.43 -2.14
C ARG A 62 13.12 -5.07 -0.79
N GLY A 63 12.38 -5.17 0.30
CA GLY A 63 12.86 -4.81 1.63
C GLY A 63 13.04 -3.31 1.85
N LYS A 64 12.41 -2.47 1.02
CA LYS A 64 12.51 -1.00 1.14
C LYS A 64 11.54 -0.41 2.13
N ILE A 65 10.40 -1.06 2.34
CA ILE A 65 9.41 -0.67 3.34
C ILE A 65 8.93 -1.91 4.11
N ASP A 66 8.52 -1.71 5.33
CA ASP A 66 7.83 -2.69 6.17
C ASP A 66 6.45 -2.19 6.62
N ARG A 67 6.15 -0.92 6.35
CA ARG A 67 4.93 -0.25 6.77
C ARG A 67 4.36 0.61 5.66
N LEU A 68 3.03 0.70 5.65
CA LEU A 68 2.29 1.56 4.75
C LEU A 68 1.29 2.38 5.57
N LEU A 69 1.37 3.69 5.46
CA LEU A 69 0.34 4.60 5.98
C LEU A 69 -0.54 5.06 4.83
N VAL A 70 -1.84 4.79 4.96
CA VAL A 70 -2.86 5.28 4.03
C VAL A 70 -3.66 6.37 4.72
N VAL A 71 -3.73 7.54 4.11
CA VAL A 71 -4.57 8.65 4.56
C VAL A 71 -5.60 8.92 3.47
N ALA A 72 -6.88 8.78 3.83
CA ALA A 72 -7.99 8.91 2.89
C ALA A 72 -9.13 9.74 3.50
N PRO A 73 -10.04 10.31 2.69
CA PRO A 73 -11.22 10.97 3.21
C PRO A 73 -12.09 10.03 4.07
N LYS A 74 -12.82 10.59 5.02
CA LYS A 74 -13.67 9.85 5.97
C LYS A 74 -14.61 8.85 5.27
N GLY A 75 -15.17 9.21 4.13
CA GLY A 75 -16.06 8.33 3.36
C GLY A 75 -15.36 7.19 2.61
N ALA A 76 -14.04 7.22 2.50
CA ALA A 76 -13.28 6.28 1.67
C ALA A 76 -12.30 5.39 2.47
N TYR A 77 -11.84 5.81 3.64
CA TYR A 77 -10.77 5.08 4.34
C TYR A 77 -11.16 3.65 4.74
N MET A 78 -12.42 3.42 5.10
CA MET A 78 -12.90 2.07 5.44
C MET A 78 -12.98 1.16 4.20
N THR A 79 -13.27 1.71 3.02
CA THR A 79 -13.23 0.94 1.77
C THR A 79 -11.83 0.35 1.51
N TRP A 80 -10.79 1.08 1.85
CA TRP A 80 -9.42 0.56 1.79
C TRP A 80 -9.24 -0.68 2.67
N VAL A 81 -9.74 -0.61 3.90
CA VAL A 81 -9.62 -1.71 4.88
C VAL A 81 -10.46 -2.92 4.49
N GLU A 82 -11.70 -2.70 4.08
CA GLU A 82 -12.68 -3.76 3.87
C GLU A 82 -12.58 -4.41 2.49
N GLN A 83 -12.17 -3.68 1.47
CA GLN A 83 -12.24 -4.14 0.08
C GLN A 83 -10.90 -4.06 -0.65
N GLU A 84 -10.30 -2.89 -0.75
CA GLU A 84 -9.18 -2.64 -1.64
C GLU A 84 -7.91 -3.42 -1.29
N ILE A 85 -7.54 -3.45 -0.02
CA ILE A 85 -6.35 -4.15 0.44
C ILE A 85 -6.45 -5.65 0.15
N SER A 86 -7.58 -6.26 0.49
CA SER A 86 -7.81 -7.69 0.23
C SER A 86 -7.94 -8.02 -1.25
N ALA A 87 -8.45 -7.09 -2.06
CA ALA A 87 -8.63 -7.29 -3.49
C ALA A 87 -7.30 -7.25 -4.27
N HIS A 88 -6.35 -6.42 -3.85
CA HIS A 88 -5.17 -6.12 -4.66
C HIS A 88 -3.84 -6.61 -4.07
N ILE A 89 -3.72 -6.77 -2.76
CA ILE A 89 -2.50 -7.31 -2.17
C ILE A 89 -2.47 -8.83 -2.33
N PRO A 90 -1.42 -9.40 -2.94
CA PRO A 90 -1.30 -10.85 -3.10
C PRO A 90 -1.35 -11.62 -1.77
N ASP A 91 -1.95 -12.79 -1.79
CA ASP A 91 -2.12 -13.62 -0.58
C ASP A 91 -0.79 -14.14 -0.02
N TYR A 92 0.27 -14.22 -0.83
CA TYR A 92 1.60 -14.62 -0.35
C TYR A 92 2.28 -13.55 0.50
N ILE A 93 1.79 -12.30 0.49
CA ILE A 93 2.29 -11.23 1.34
C ILE A 93 1.53 -11.27 2.67
N GLU A 94 2.23 -11.67 3.72
CA GLU A 94 1.69 -11.58 5.07
C GLU A 94 1.56 -10.13 5.49
N LYS A 95 0.39 -9.76 5.99
CA LYS A 95 0.07 -8.37 6.33
C LYS A 95 -0.75 -8.27 7.59
N GLU A 96 -0.57 -7.16 8.29
CA GLU A 96 -1.41 -6.73 9.41
C GLU A 96 -2.04 -5.39 9.05
N VAL A 97 -3.36 -5.32 9.06
CA VAL A 97 -4.12 -4.13 8.67
C VAL A 97 -4.87 -3.58 9.88
N LEU A 98 -4.70 -2.31 10.17
CA LEU A 98 -5.38 -1.63 11.24
C LEU A 98 -5.97 -0.32 10.75
N ALA A 99 -7.28 -0.13 10.99
CA ALA A 99 -7.96 1.14 10.77
C ALA A 99 -7.86 2.02 12.02
N TRP A 100 -7.61 3.31 11.81
CA TRP A 100 -7.68 4.28 12.89
C TRP A 100 -9.10 4.37 13.43
N LYS A 101 -9.22 4.41 14.74
CA LYS A 101 -10.48 4.67 15.45
C LYS A 101 -10.22 5.22 16.85
N LEU A 102 -11.13 6.02 17.34
CA LEU A 102 -11.15 6.44 18.74
C LEU A 102 -11.58 5.23 19.58
N SER A 103 -10.63 4.58 20.23
CA SER A 103 -10.92 3.45 21.09
C SER A 103 -9.91 3.35 22.22
N THR A 104 -10.40 3.09 23.41
CA THR A 104 -9.61 2.82 24.62
C THR A 104 -9.51 1.32 24.91
N SER A 105 -10.06 0.46 24.05
CA SER A 105 -10.06 -0.98 24.28
C SER A 105 -8.64 -1.55 24.31
N GLN A 106 -8.41 -2.53 25.18
CA GLN A 106 -7.12 -3.19 25.31
C GLN A 106 -6.72 -3.89 24.02
N LYS A 107 -7.67 -4.52 23.33
CA LYS A 107 -7.45 -5.18 22.05
C LYS A 107 -6.90 -4.21 20.99
N TYR A 108 -7.46 -3.01 20.90
CA TYR A 108 -6.99 -1.99 19.95
C TYR A 108 -5.59 -1.49 20.28
N LYS A 109 -5.28 -1.30 21.56
CA LYS A 109 -3.94 -0.93 22.03
C LYS A 109 -2.90 -2.00 21.68
N GLU A 110 -3.25 -3.27 21.80
CA GLU A 110 -2.39 -4.40 21.43
C GLU A 110 -2.14 -4.44 19.93
N GLN A 111 -3.15 -4.19 19.10
CA GLN A 111 -3.02 -4.07 17.65
C GLN A 111 -2.12 -2.89 17.26
N LEU A 112 -2.23 -1.75 17.94
CA LEU A 112 -1.33 -0.61 17.72
C LEU A 112 0.12 -0.95 18.07
N LYS A 113 0.36 -1.69 19.14
CA LYS A 113 1.71 -2.16 19.49
C LYS A 113 2.28 -3.07 18.40
N LEU A 114 1.46 -3.95 17.84
CA LEU A 114 1.87 -4.83 16.75
C LEU A 114 2.28 -4.04 15.50
N ILE A 115 1.52 -3.02 15.13
CA ILE A 115 1.85 -2.12 14.01
C ILE A 115 3.16 -1.37 14.24
N ARG A 116 3.48 -1.05 15.49
CA ARG A 116 4.73 -0.37 15.86
C ARG A 116 5.93 -1.32 16.01
N SER A 117 5.70 -2.61 16.11
CA SER A 117 6.76 -3.60 16.30
C SER A 117 7.76 -3.58 15.15
N VAL A 118 9.06 -3.61 15.47
CA VAL A 118 10.16 -3.62 14.49
C VAL A 118 10.62 -5.04 14.15
N ASN A 119 10.26 -6.03 14.95
CA ASN A 119 10.73 -7.42 14.80
C ASN A 119 9.76 -8.32 14.03
N ASP A 120 8.78 -7.73 13.37
CA ASP A 120 7.76 -8.45 12.62
C ASP A 120 8.01 -8.26 11.11
N PHE A 121 8.10 -9.35 10.37
CA PHE A 121 8.37 -9.35 8.92
C PHE A 121 7.12 -9.07 8.07
N ARG A 122 5.93 -8.99 8.68
CA ARG A 122 4.70 -8.71 7.94
C ARG A 122 4.65 -7.27 7.46
N LEU A 123 4.00 -7.05 6.33
CA LEU A 123 3.67 -5.70 5.88
C LEU A 123 2.58 -5.12 6.79
N LYS A 124 2.90 -4.06 7.50
CA LYS A 124 1.99 -3.40 8.44
C LYS A 124 1.32 -2.22 7.75
N ILE A 125 0.00 -2.26 7.67
CA ILE A 125 -0.79 -1.24 6.98
C ILE A 125 -1.69 -0.54 8.00
N PHE A 126 -1.51 0.75 8.15
CA PHE A 126 -2.35 1.59 8.98
C PHE A 126 -3.15 2.55 8.10
N VAL A 127 -4.47 2.51 8.21
CA VAL A 127 -5.38 3.33 7.42
C VAL A 127 -6.11 4.32 8.32
N MET A 128 -6.03 5.59 8.00
CA MET A 128 -6.68 6.64 8.77
C MET A 128 -7.40 7.65 7.86
N ASN A 129 -8.35 8.36 8.44
CA ASN A 129 -8.99 9.48 7.76
C ASN A 129 -8.20 10.77 7.93
N VAL A 130 -8.39 11.70 6.99
CA VAL A 130 -7.69 12.99 7.00
C VAL A 130 -7.99 13.78 8.29
N GLU A 131 -9.22 13.72 8.76
CA GLU A 131 -9.68 14.42 9.96
C GLU A 131 -8.95 13.94 11.23
N ALA A 132 -8.51 12.69 11.25
CA ALA A 132 -7.75 12.14 12.38
C ALA A 132 -6.37 12.78 12.54
N LEU A 133 -5.81 13.39 11.50
CA LEU A 133 -4.52 14.08 11.57
C LEU A 133 -4.56 15.33 12.45
N SER A 134 -5.74 15.91 12.66
CA SER A 134 -5.94 17.11 13.49
C SER A 134 -6.28 16.81 14.95
N THR A 135 -6.41 15.57 15.31
CA THR A 135 -6.68 15.09 16.68
C THR A 135 -5.41 14.37 17.28
#